data_9c05a39752f1252fc3bb8317ae946f08
#
_entry.id   9c05a39752f1252fc3bb8317ae946f08
#
_cell.length_a   1.000
_cell.length_b   1.000
_cell.length_c   1.000
_cell.angle_alpha   90.00
_cell.angle_beta   90.00
_cell.angle_gamma   90.00
#
_symmetry.space_group_name_H-M   'P 1'
#
loop_
_entity.id
_entity.type
_entity.pdbx_description
1 polymer ?
#
loop_
_entity_poly.entity_id
_entity_poly.type
_entity_poly.pdbx_seq_one_letter_code
_entity_poly.pdbx_strand_id
1 'polypeptide(L)'
;MTSLSTATENEFWVVFNAGCLDKDRAWFNGHTEGFDVVIDDITERTGLLAVQGPAAMALLGDFVDSHARFGIGETTFAGIAITAARTGYTGEDGFEAFVAVEHLEQLWTAFTDAGVVPCGLGARDA
;
A
#
# COMPACT_ATOMS: atom_id res chain seq x y z
N MET A 1 3.29 -1.71 -12.71
CA MET A 1 3.66 -0.29 -12.50
C MET A 1 4.28 -0.15 -11.13
N THR A 2 5.53 0.28 -11.05
CA THR A 2 6.20 0.53 -9.77
C THR A 2 5.68 1.85 -9.20
N SER A 3 5.23 1.87 -7.96
CA SER A 3 4.83 3.10 -7.27
C SER A 3 5.84 3.46 -6.19
N LEU A 4 6.04 4.76 -5.98
CA LEU A 4 6.91 5.32 -4.96
C LEU A 4 6.07 6.18 -4.04
N SER A 5 6.15 5.91 -2.73
CA SER A 5 5.53 6.71 -1.69
C SER A 5 6.58 7.18 -0.70
N THR A 6 6.51 8.44 -0.30
CA THR A 6 7.41 9.03 0.68
C THR A 6 6.80 8.85 2.08
N ALA A 7 7.43 8.04 2.91
CA ALA A 7 6.98 7.80 4.29
C ALA A 7 7.46 8.89 5.25
N THR A 8 8.73 9.32 5.09
CA THR A 8 9.34 10.42 5.85
C THR A 8 10.31 11.19 4.93
N GLU A 9 11.00 12.20 5.45
CA GLU A 9 12.05 12.91 4.69
C GLU A 9 13.17 11.99 4.18
N ASN A 10 13.39 10.85 4.85
CA ASN A 10 14.51 9.94 4.58
C ASN A 10 14.07 8.50 4.32
N GLU A 11 12.77 8.23 4.22
CA GLU A 11 12.26 6.88 4.00
C GLU A 11 11.28 6.87 2.82
N PHE A 12 11.48 5.91 1.92
CA PHE A 12 10.66 5.71 0.74
C PHE A 12 10.17 4.27 0.68
N TRP A 13 8.90 4.10 0.41
CA TRP A 13 8.30 2.79 0.13
C TRP A 13 8.16 2.61 -1.37
N VAL A 14 8.76 1.55 -1.89
CA VAL A 14 8.74 1.23 -3.32
C VAL A 14 7.97 -0.08 -3.52
N VAL A 15 6.88 -0.01 -4.25
CA VAL A 15 6.06 -1.19 -4.58
C VAL A 15 6.38 -1.63 -6.01
N PHE A 16 6.88 -2.86 -6.14
CA PHE A 16 7.18 -3.47 -7.44
C PHE A 16 6.00 -4.26 -7.97
N ASN A 17 5.89 -4.37 -9.30
CA ASN A 17 5.00 -5.36 -9.89
C ASN A 17 5.50 -6.77 -9.57
N ALA A 18 4.58 -7.66 -9.17
CA ALA A 18 4.92 -9.04 -8.82
C ALA A 18 5.70 -9.76 -9.94
N GLY A 19 5.30 -9.57 -11.19
CA GLY A 19 5.99 -10.19 -12.35
C GLY A 19 7.39 -9.63 -12.66
N CYS A 20 7.79 -8.52 -12.03
CA CYS A 20 9.09 -7.89 -12.24
C CYS A 20 9.94 -7.86 -10.96
N LEU A 21 9.47 -8.47 -9.87
CA LEU A 21 10.06 -8.35 -8.54
C LEU A 21 11.58 -8.63 -8.53
N ASP A 22 11.99 -9.78 -9.05
CA ASP A 22 13.40 -10.20 -9.00
C ASP A 22 14.30 -9.26 -9.82
N LYS A 23 13.83 -8.85 -10.99
CA LYS A 23 14.55 -7.94 -11.88
C LYS A 23 14.71 -6.56 -11.23
N ASP A 24 13.63 -6.01 -10.71
CA ASP A 24 13.61 -4.66 -10.13
C ASP A 24 14.41 -4.64 -8.82
N ARG A 25 14.28 -5.67 -7.98
CA ARG A 25 15.09 -5.87 -6.78
C ARG A 25 16.59 -5.92 -7.09
N ALA A 26 16.99 -6.71 -8.09
CA ALA A 26 18.38 -6.81 -8.51
C ALA A 26 18.92 -5.45 -9.03
N TRP A 27 18.09 -4.71 -9.76
CA TRP A 27 18.46 -3.39 -10.26
C TRP A 27 18.71 -2.40 -9.12
N PHE A 28 17.79 -2.30 -8.15
CA PHE A 28 17.95 -1.41 -7.00
C PHE A 28 19.18 -1.77 -6.19
N ASN A 29 19.37 -3.04 -5.84
CA ASN A 29 20.56 -3.48 -5.08
C ASN A 29 21.86 -3.21 -5.81
N GLY A 30 21.87 -3.30 -7.14
CA GLY A 30 23.06 -3.01 -7.97
C GLY A 30 23.41 -1.53 -8.13
N HIS A 31 22.51 -0.62 -7.68
CA HIS A 31 22.68 0.83 -7.89
C HIS A 31 22.77 1.62 -6.57
N THR A 32 23.14 0.99 -5.47
CA THR A 32 23.33 1.64 -4.16
C THR A 32 24.73 2.20 -3.97
N GLU A 33 25.70 1.80 -4.80
CA GLU A 33 27.07 2.27 -4.66
C GLU A 33 27.17 3.79 -4.83
N GLY A 34 27.81 4.45 -3.88
CA GLY A 34 27.95 5.91 -3.84
C GLY A 34 26.80 6.65 -3.16
N PHE A 35 25.77 5.93 -2.69
CA PHE A 35 24.66 6.50 -1.93
C PHE A 35 24.67 5.99 -0.49
N ASP A 36 24.34 6.87 0.46
CA ASP A 36 24.12 6.49 1.86
C ASP A 36 22.66 6.03 2.02
N VAL A 37 22.39 4.81 1.56
CA VAL A 37 21.05 4.21 1.56
C VAL A 37 21.10 2.77 2.06
N VAL A 38 20.00 2.35 2.71
CA VAL A 38 19.75 0.96 3.09
C VAL A 38 18.46 0.52 2.39
N ILE A 39 18.51 -0.64 1.73
CA ILE A 39 17.32 -1.28 1.17
C ILE A 39 16.88 -2.38 2.11
N ASP A 40 15.66 -2.28 2.62
CA ASP A 40 15.01 -3.31 3.42
C ASP A 40 13.87 -3.94 2.60
N ASP A 41 14.06 -5.19 2.21
CA ASP A 41 13.03 -5.95 1.51
C ASP A 41 12.02 -6.54 2.49
N ILE A 42 10.84 -5.96 2.52
CA ILE A 42 9.74 -6.35 3.41
C ILE A 42 8.67 -7.20 2.73
N THR A 43 8.89 -7.65 1.51
CA THR A 43 7.90 -8.35 0.66
C THR A 43 7.25 -9.54 1.37
N GLU A 44 8.04 -10.42 1.97
CA GLU A 44 7.54 -11.66 2.59
C GLU A 44 6.78 -11.45 3.90
N ARG A 45 6.99 -10.30 4.56
CA ARG A 45 6.34 -9.98 5.84
C ARG A 45 5.22 -8.96 5.75
N THR A 46 4.92 -8.47 4.54
CA THR A 46 3.93 -7.40 4.32
C THR A 46 2.87 -7.82 3.31
N GLY A 47 1.62 -7.76 3.72
CA GLY A 47 0.47 -7.84 2.82
C GLY A 47 0.04 -6.47 2.32
N LEU A 48 -0.57 -6.40 1.15
CA LEU A 48 -1.08 -5.17 0.55
C LEU A 48 -2.51 -5.38 0.06
N LEU A 49 -3.43 -4.53 0.53
CA LEU A 49 -4.81 -4.47 0.05
C LEU A 49 -5.08 -3.08 -0.53
N ALA A 50 -5.56 -3.03 -1.77
CA ALA A 50 -6.01 -1.79 -2.42
C ALA A 50 -7.51 -1.61 -2.20
N VAL A 51 -7.91 -0.51 -1.56
CA VAL A 51 -9.31 -0.13 -1.31
C VAL A 51 -9.59 1.16 -2.07
N GLN A 52 -10.39 1.06 -3.13
CA GLN A 52 -10.56 2.14 -4.09
C GLN A 52 -12.03 2.46 -4.30
N GLY A 53 -12.31 3.70 -4.69
CA GLY A 53 -13.66 4.17 -5.01
C GLY A 53 -14.11 5.36 -4.17
N PRO A 54 -15.20 6.04 -4.56
CA PRO A 54 -15.60 7.33 -3.96
C PRO A 54 -15.92 7.25 -2.45
N ALA A 55 -16.28 6.07 -1.94
CA ALA A 55 -16.55 5.86 -0.51
C ALA A 55 -15.35 5.32 0.26
N ALA A 56 -14.24 4.96 -0.40
CA ALA A 56 -13.11 4.29 0.24
C ALA A 56 -12.47 5.12 1.36
N MET A 57 -12.29 6.41 1.11
CA MET A 57 -11.60 7.29 2.06
C MET A 57 -12.35 7.48 3.37
N ALA A 58 -13.68 7.35 3.37
CA ALA A 58 -14.50 7.46 4.58
C ALA A 58 -14.19 6.34 5.61
N LEU A 59 -13.58 5.24 5.19
CA LEU A 59 -13.18 4.15 6.08
C LEU A 59 -12.01 4.54 7.01
N LEU A 60 -11.18 5.49 6.60
CA LEU A 60 -9.98 5.87 7.35
C LEU A 60 -10.12 7.18 8.16
N GLY A 61 -11.30 7.82 8.12
CA GLY A 61 -11.61 8.97 8.98
C GLY A 61 -10.49 10.03 9.04
N ASP A 62 -9.95 10.24 10.23
CA ASP A 62 -8.93 11.28 10.51
C ASP A 62 -7.64 11.14 9.69
N PHE A 63 -7.33 9.96 9.17
CA PHE A 63 -6.18 9.76 8.28
C PHE A 63 -6.30 10.62 7.01
N VAL A 64 -7.52 10.73 6.48
CA VAL A 64 -7.81 11.53 5.27
C VAL A 64 -7.52 13.00 5.49
N ASP A 65 -7.90 13.51 6.67
CA ASP A 65 -7.75 14.94 7.02
C ASP A 65 -6.28 15.32 7.25
N SER A 66 -5.46 14.35 7.67
CA SER A 66 -4.05 14.57 7.99
C SER A 66 -3.09 14.27 6.83
N HIS A 67 -3.52 13.58 5.77
CA HIS A 67 -2.66 13.15 4.66
C HIS A 67 -3.20 13.62 3.31
N ALA A 68 -2.38 14.40 2.59
CA ALA A 68 -2.66 14.79 1.22
C ALA A 68 -2.64 13.57 0.28
N ARG A 69 -3.17 13.76 -0.92
CA ARG A 69 -3.04 12.75 -1.99
C ARG A 69 -1.56 12.41 -2.21
N PHE A 70 -1.26 11.13 -2.35
CA PHE A 70 0.09 10.52 -2.38
C PHE A 70 0.84 10.51 -1.04
N GLY A 71 0.22 10.97 0.05
CA GLY A 71 0.75 10.80 1.39
C GLY A 71 0.66 9.35 1.87
N ILE A 72 1.57 8.99 2.76
CA ILE A 72 1.61 7.69 3.43
C ILE A 72 1.81 7.91 4.93
N GLY A 73 1.21 7.07 5.76
CA GLY A 73 1.36 7.15 7.21
C GLY A 73 0.71 5.98 7.94
N GLU A 74 1.00 5.90 9.22
CA GLU A 74 0.45 4.87 10.09
C GLU A 74 -0.96 5.24 10.55
N THR A 75 -1.83 4.25 10.61
CA THR A 75 -3.19 4.35 11.15
C THR A 75 -3.67 2.99 11.62
N THR A 76 -4.93 2.90 12.04
CA THR A 76 -5.56 1.63 12.40
C THR A 76 -6.90 1.49 11.71
N PHE A 77 -7.27 0.27 11.35
CA PHE A 77 -8.61 -0.08 10.92
C PHE A 77 -9.09 -1.31 11.68
N ALA A 78 -10.27 -1.20 12.32
CA ALA A 78 -10.83 -2.25 13.16
C ALA A 78 -9.85 -2.79 14.24
N GLY A 79 -9.00 -1.91 14.79
CA GLY A 79 -7.97 -2.27 15.77
C GLY A 79 -6.70 -2.92 15.19
N ILE A 80 -6.61 -3.06 13.87
CA ILE A 80 -5.44 -3.60 13.17
C ILE A 80 -4.55 -2.43 12.76
N ALA A 81 -3.27 -2.47 13.15
CA ALA A 81 -2.28 -1.48 12.72
C ALA A 81 -1.97 -1.65 11.23
N ILE A 82 -2.06 -0.57 10.48
CA ILE A 82 -1.74 -0.53 9.05
C ILE A 82 -0.91 0.70 8.73
N THR A 83 -0.12 0.60 7.67
CA THR A 83 0.42 1.78 6.98
C THR A 83 -0.46 2.02 5.76
N ALA A 84 -1.11 3.17 5.68
CA ALA A 84 -1.98 3.51 4.56
C ALA A 84 -1.31 4.54 3.65
N ALA A 85 -1.35 4.31 2.35
CA ALA A 85 -0.94 5.26 1.33
C ALA A 85 -2.16 5.75 0.54
N ARG A 86 -2.34 7.07 0.40
CA ARG A 86 -3.40 7.66 -0.45
C ARG A 86 -3.02 7.57 -1.92
N THR A 87 -2.93 6.34 -2.40
CA THR A 87 -2.50 5.96 -3.74
C THR A 87 -3.49 5.00 -4.37
N GLY A 88 -3.39 4.84 -5.68
CA GLY A 88 -4.22 3.93 -6.45
C GLY A 88 -4.08 4.19 -7.95
N TYR A 89 -4.71 3.36 -8.77
CA TYR A 89 -4.64 3.41 -10.24
C TYR A 89 -6.01 3.30 -10.92
N THR A 90 -7.09 3.57 -10.18
CA THR A 90 -8.47 3.50 -10.70
C THR A 90 -8.99 4.85 -11.23
N GLY A 91 -8.28 5.94 -10.95
CA GLY A 91 -8.76 7.30 -11.20
C GLY A 91 -9.66 7.88 -10.09
N GLU A 92 -10.23 7.01 -9.25
CA GLU A 92 -10.97 7.41 -8.06
C GLU A 92 -10.03 7.60 -6.87
N ASP A 93 -10.50 8.30 -5.85
CA ASP A 93 -9.78 8.39 -4.59
C ASP A 93 -9.84 7.05 -3.84
N GLY A 94 -8.79 6.73 -3.11
CA GLY A 94 -8.68 5.48 -2.39
C GLY A 94 -7.34 5.37 -1.68
N PHE A 95 -7.08 4.21 -1.14
CA PHE A 95 -5.83 3.94 -0.44
C PHE A 95 -5.32 2.52 -0.67
N GLU A 96 -4.05 2.34 -0.44
CA GLU A 96 -3.38 1.06 -0.36
C GLU A 96 -3.00 0.84 1.10
N ALA A 97 -3.47 -0.26 1.69
CA ALA A 97 -3.24 -0.63 3.08
C ALA A 97 -2.16 -1.71 3.16
N PHE A 98 -1.02 -1.37 3.72
CA PHE A 98 0.04 -2.30 4.05
C PHE A 98 -0.15 -2.81 5.48
N VAL A 99 -0.03 -4.10 5.67
CA VAL A 99 -0.26 -4.77 6.94
C VAL A 99 0.72 -5.91 7.14
N ALA A 100 1.07 -6.24 8.37
CA ALA A 100 1.82 -7.45 8.66
C ALA A 100 1.08 -8.68 8.09
N VAL A 101 1.80 -9.56 7.41
CA VAL A 101 1.19 -10.66 6.64
C VAL A 101 0.29 -11.55 7.49
N GLU A 102 0.61 -11.74 8.77
CA GLU A 102 -0.19 -12.50 9.73
C GLU A 102 -1.57 -11.88 10.01
N HIS A 103 -1.77 -10.60 9.73
CA HIS A 103 -3.05 -9.89 9.90
C HIS A 103 -3.80 -9.65 8.59
N LEU A 104 -3.28 -10.12 7.46
CA LEU A 104 -3.85 -9.84 6.14
C LEU A 104 -5.28 -10.37 5.98
N GLU A 105 -5.53 -11.61 6.41
CA GLU A 105 -6.87 -12.22 6.37
C GLU A 105 -7.85 -11.50 7.29
N GLN A 106 -7.40 -11.11 8.48
CA GLN A 106 -8.22 -10.36 9.43
C GLN A 106 -8.59 -8.97 8.85
N LEU A 107 -7.64 -8.29 8.22
CA LEU A 107 -7.87 -6.99 7.59
C LEU A 107 -8.84 -7.10 6.40
N TRP A 108 -8.69 -8.13 5.56
CA TRP A 108 -9.62 -8.43 4.47
C TRP A 108 -11.05 -8.60 4.98
N THR A 109 -11.22 -9.40 6.03
CA THR A 109 -12.51 -9.63 6.66
C THR A 109 -13.09 -8.32 7.20
N ALA A 110 -12.29 -7.52 7.91
CA ALA A 110 -12.73 -6.26 8.46
C ALA A 110 -13.20 -5.27 7.37
N PHE A 111 -12.53 -5.20 6.23
CA PHE A 111 -12.97 -4.37 5.11
C PHE A 111 -14.27 -4.89 4.48
N THR A 112 -14.41 -6.18 4.28
CA THR A 112 -15.65 -6.76 3.72
C THR A 112 -16.84 -6.58 4.66
N ASP A 113 -16.65 -6.72 5.96
CA ASP A 113 -17.67 -6.46 6.98
C ASP A 113 -18.07 -4.98 7.03
N ALA A 114 -17.15 -4.08 6.70
CA ALA A 114 -17.41 -2.64 6.55
C ALA A 114 -18.09 -2.27 5.21
N GLY A 115 -18.40 -3.26 4.36
CA GLY A 115 -19.13 -3.07 3.11
C GLY A 115 -18.24 -2.88 1.87
N VAL A 116 -16.93 -3.08 1.98
CA VAL A 116 -16.05 -3.09 0.81
C VAL A 116 -16.33 -4.32 -0.04
N VAL A 117 -16.59 -4.12 -1.31
CA VAL A 117 -16.91 -5.20 -2.25
C VAL A 117 -15.62 -5.81 -2.82
N PRO A 118 -15.39 -7.12 -2.65
CA PRO A 118 -14.24 -7.78 -3.26
C PRO A 118 -14.29 -7.71 -4.79
N CYS A 119 -13.18 -7.29 -5.41
CA CYS A 119 -13.02 -7.20 -6.85
C CYS A 119 -11.89 -8.11 -7.31
N GLY A 120 -12.18 -9.05 -8.20
CA GLY A 120 -11.18 -9.94 -8.77
C GLY A 120 -10.39 -9.30 -9.94
N LEU A 121 -9.34 -9.98 -10.39
CA LEU A 121 -8.51 -9.54 -11.51
C LEU A 121 -9.33 -9.30 -12.79
N GLY A 122 -10.33 -10.13 -13.07
CA GLY A 122 -11.21 -9.95 -14.22
C GLY A 122 -12.00 -8.63 -14.18
N ALA A 123 -12.42 -8.19 -13.01
CA ALA A 123 -13.09 -6.89 -12.85
C ALA A 123 -12.11 -5.71 -13.03
N ARG A 124 -10.83 -5.92 -12.71
CA ARG A 124 -9.79 -4.91 -12.91
C ARG A 124 -9.40 -4.77 -14.39
N ASP A 125 -9.41 -5.86 -15.14
CA ASP A 125 -8.93 -5.92 -16.53
C ASP A 125 -10.06 -5.60 -17.54
N ALA A 126 -11.29 -5.44 -17.08
CA ALA A 126 -12.45 -5.03 -17.88
C ALA A 126 -12.53 -3.50 -17.96
#